data_ebb056816e22f44dba2776d236ce2909
#
_entry.id   ebb056816e22f44dba2776d236ce2909
#
_cell.length_a   1.000
_cell.length_b   1.000
_cell.length_c   1.000
_cell.angle_alpha   90.00
_cell.angle_beta   90.00
_cell.angle_gamma   90.00
#
_symmetry.space_group_name_H-M   'P 1'
#
loop_
_entity.id
_entity.type
_entity.pdbx_description
1 polymer ?
#
loop_
_entity_poly.entity_id
_entity_poly.type
_entity_poly.pdbx_seq_one_letter_code
_entity_poly.pdbx_strand_id
1 'polypeptide(L)'
;MDEKQDDRFVIQLRIGKQYYPINILRTQEEVFRAAAADINDKLQRYESKYPYQGSEKYMSMTLLDFAVRVIQLEKDKSTEPFVKTFTTLAEEIEQAMTAPSDETEKDKKA
;
A
#
# COMPACT_ATOMS: atom_id res chain seq x y z
N MET A 1 -17.06 -20.70 -2.33
CA MET A 1 -16.65 -21.06 -1.75
C MET A 1 -15.67 -20.87 -0.70
N ASP A 2 -15.54 -21.83 0.02
CA ASP A 2 -14.71 -21.74 1.16
C ASP A 2 -13.28 -21.57 0.81
N GLU A 3 -12.92 -21.94 -0.37
CA GLU A 3 -11.55 -21.81 -0.76
C GLU A 3 -11.07 -20.40 -0.71
N LYS A 4 -11.94 -19.46 -1.02
CA LYS A 4 -11.53 -18.09 -0.97
C LYS A 4 -11.18 -17.65 0.42
N GLN A 5 -11.93 -18.08 1.38
CA GLN A 5 -11.62 -17.73 2.74
C GLN A 5 -10.36 -18.40 3.20
N ASP A 6 -10.18 -19.64 2.80
CA ASP A 6 -8.98 -20.34 3.17
C ASP A 6 -7.75 -19.72 2.54
N ASP A 7 -7.94 -19.01 1.45
CA ASP A 7 -6.81 -18.41 0.78
C ASP A 7 -6.33 -17.14 1.44
N ARG A 8 -7.02 -16.65 2.43
CA ARG A 8 -6.55 -15.46 3.10
C ARG A 8 -5.54 -15.81 4.17
N PHE A 9 -4.56 -14.96 4.33
CA PHE A 9 -3.58 -15.15 5.39
C PHE A 9 -2.89 -13.83 5.66
N VAL A 10 -2.18 -13.78 6.77
CA VAL A 10 -1.53 -12.56 7.22
C VAL A 10 -0.07 -12.63 6.87
N ILE A 11 0.43 -11.56 6.25
CA ILE A 11 1.86 -11.45 6.03
C ILE A 11 2.35 -10.20 6.74
N GLN A 12 3.64 -10.19 7.01
CA GLN A 12 4.28 -9.01 7.58
C GLN A 12 4.90 -8.23 6.44
N LEU A 13 4.47 -7.00 6.28
CA LEU A 13 4.93 -6.19 5.19
C LEU A 13 5.73 -5.03 5.72
N ARG A 14 6.98 -4.92 5.31
CA ARG A 14 7.83 -3.83 5.79
C ARG A 14 7.66 -2.62 4.87
N ILE A 15 7.33 -1.50 5.46
CA ILE A 15 7.25 -0.24 4.74
C ILE A 15 8.08 0.76 5.53
N GLY A 16 9.16 1.21 4.94
CA GLY A 16 10.10 2.04 5.66
C GLY A 16 10.79 1.23 6.73
N LYS A 17 10.65 1.66 7.96
CA LYS A 17 11.24 0.96 9.07
C LYS A 17 10.23 0.20 9.90
N GLN A 18 8.98 0.16 9.45
CA GLN A 18 7.93 -0.45 10.23
C GLN A 18 7.41 -1.70 9.52
N TYR A 19 6.94 -2.64 10.32
CA TYR A 19 6.31 -3.84 9.79
C TYR A 19 4.83 -3.80 10.10
N TYR A 20 4.03 -4.15 9.12
CA TYR A 20 2.59 -4.12 9.26
C TYR A 20 2.01 -5.47 8.94
N PRO A 21 1.11 -5.98 9.79
CA PRO A 21 0.42 -7.23 9.44
C PRO A 21 -0.69 -6.92 8.44
N ILE A 22 -0.69 -7.64 7.35
CA ILE A 22 -1.64 -7.42 6.26
C ILE A 22 -2.37 -8.73 6.00
N ASN A 23 -3.69 -8.68 6.02
CA ASN A 23 -4.51 -9.86 5.78
C ASN A 23 -4.99 -9.86 4.35
N ILE A 24 -4.42 -10.71 3.52
CA ILE A 24 -4.66 -10.69 2.09
C ILE A 24 -4.93 -12.09 1.57
N LEU A 25 -5.38 -12.15 0.33
CA LEU A 25 -5.48 -13.41 -0.37
C LEU A 25 -4.09 -13.85 -0.82
N ARG A 26 -3.89 -15.15 -0.89
CA ARG A 26 -2.58 -15.63 -1.34
C ARG A 26 -2.24 -15.17 -2.73
N THR A 27 -3.25 -15.02 -3.56
CA THR A 27 -3.01 -14.55 -4.92
C THR A 27 -2.54 -13.12 -4.97
N GLN A 28 -2.69 -12.38 -3.88
CA GLN A 28 -2.28 -10.98 -3.83
C GLN A 28 -0.89 -10.79 -3.27
N GLU A 29 -0.32 -11.84 -2.72
CA GLU A 29 0.93 -11.69 -1.98
C GLU A 29 2.03 -11.09 -2.84
N GLU A 30 2.17 -11.57 -4.05
CA GLU A 30 3.26 -11.10 -4.90
C GLU A 30 3.12 -9.61 -5.18
N VAL A 31 1.92 -9.17 -5.45
CA VAL A 31 1.69 -7.77 -5.75
C VAL A 31 1.96 -6.89 -4.53
N PHE A 32 1.50 -7.32 -3.37
CA PHE A 32 1.71 -6.54 -2.17
C PHE A 32 3.19 -6.44 -1.81
N ARG A 33 3.92 -7.54 -1.98
CA ARG A 33 5.34 -7.48 -1.68
C ARG A 33 6.10 -6.66 -2.69
N ALA A 34 5.69 -6.70 -3.94
CA ALA A 34 6.32 -5.86 -4.95
C ALA A 34 6.04 -4.39 -4.66
N ALA A 35 4.82 -4.09 -4.23
CA ALA A 35 4.49 -2.71 -3.92
C ALA A 35 5.32 -2.19 -2.76
N ALA A 36 5.48 -3.00 -1.72
CA ALA A 36 6.29 -2.58 -0.59
C ALA A 36 7.73 -2.38 -0.99
N ALA A 37 8.24 -3.26 -1.84
CA ALA A 37 9.61 -3.12 -2.31
C ALA A 37 9.79 -1.82 -3.08
N ASP A 38 8.80 -1.49 -3.89
CA ASP A 38 8.87 -0.27 -4.67
C ASP A 38 8.85 0.96 -3.75
N ILE A 39 8.00 0.93 -2.74
CA ILE A 39 7.95 2.03 -1.79
C ILE A 39 9.29 2.18 -1.09
N ASN A 40 9.85 1.07 -0.62
CA ASN A 40 11.11 1.14 0.11
C ASN A 40 12.24 1.62 -0.77
N ASP A 41 12.23 1.23 -2.02
CA ASP A 41 13.24 1.70 -2.95
C ASP A 41 13.16 3.21 -3.13
N LYS A 42 11.94 3.73 -3.26
CA LYS A 42 11.77 5.18 -3.40
C LYS A 42 12.22 5.93 -2.16
N LEU A 43 11.84 5.39 -1.00
CA LEU A 43 12.26 6.03 0.24
C LEU A 43 13.78 6.11 0.32
N GLN A 44 14.44 5.03 -0.05
CA GLN A 44 15.88 5.02 0.03
C GLN A 44 16.51 6.01 -0.96
N ARG A 45 15.94 6.10 -2.13
CA ARG A 45 16.45 7.05 -3.11
C ARG A 45 16.31 8.48 -2.64
N TYR A 46 15.17 8.80 -2.04
CA TYR A 46 14.97 10.15 -1.55
C TYR A 46 15.89 10.45 -0.39
N GLU A 47 16.11 9.46 0.49
CA GLU A 47 17.03 9.65 1.58
C GLU A 47 18.44 9.94 1.09
N SER A 48 18.85 9.22 0.07
CA SER A 48 20.19 9.41 -0.46
C SER A 48 20.34 10.75 -1.16
N LYS A 49 19.31 11.13 -1.87
CA LYS A 49 19.39 12.33 -2.67
C LYS A 49 19.21 13.59 -1.85
N TYR A 50 18.38 13.54 -0.85
CA TYR A 50 18.07 14.70 -0.03
C TYR A 50 18.26 14.36 1.44
N PRO A 51 19.48 14.30 1.90
CA PRO A 51 19.72 13.85 3.27
C PRO A 51 19.21 14.84 4.30
N TYR A 52 18.94 14.32 5.47
CA TYR A 52 18.57 15.13 6.64
C TYR A 52 17.22 15.84 6.51
N GLN A 53 16.28 15.21 5.80
CA GLN A 53 14.97 15.82 5.68
C GLN A 53 13.96 15.24 6.66
N GLY A 54 14.24 14.08 7.24
CA GLY A 54 13.30 13.45 8.14
C GLY A 54 12.41 12.45 7.42
N SER A 55 12.00 11.41 8.15
CA SER A 55 11.28 10.33 7.52
C SER A 55 9.90 10.76 7.04
N GLU A 56 9.28 11.70 7.73
CA GLU A 56 7.95 12.14 7.29
C GLU A 56 8.03 12.78 5.93
N LYS A 57 9.07 13.56 5.70
CA LYS A 57 9.22 14.21 4.41
C LYS A 57 9.44 13.19 3.30
N TYR A 58 10.26 12.17 3.57
CA TYR A 58 10.50 11.14 2.57
C TYR A 58 9.23 10.39 2.26
N MET A 59 8.42 10.12 3.27
CA MET A 59 7.14 9.46 3.04
C MET A 59 6.24 10.32 2.18
N SER A 60 6.18 11.60 2.47
CA SER A 60 5.34 12.51 1.67
C SER A 60 5.79 12.55 0.23
N MET A 61 7.11 12.60 0.02
CA MET A 61 7.63 12.64 -1.34
C MET A 61 7.27 11.36 -2.09
N THR A 62 7.36 10.24 -1.40
CA THR A 62 7.03 8.95 -2.01
C THR A 62 5.55 8.89 -2.36
N LEU A 63 4.71 9.32 -1.45
CA LEU A 63 3.28 9.33 -1.71
C LEU A 63 2.94 10.20 -2.91
N LEU A 64 3.54 11.37 -2.98
CA LEU A 64 3.27 12.25 -4.08
C LEU A 64 3.74 11.65 -5.40
N ASP A 65 4.89 11.01 -5.38
CA ASP A 65 5.42 10.37 -6.57
C ASP A 65 4.41 9.34 -7.11
N PHE A 66 3.96 8.46 -6.24
CA PHE A 66 3.04 7.43 -6.69
C PHE A 66 1.69 7.98 -7.10
N ALA A 67 1.21 9.00 -6.39
CA ALA A 67 -0.07 9.59 -6.74
C ALA A 67 -0.02 10.25 -8.12
N VAL A 68 1.08 10.93 -8.40
CA VAL A 68 1.23 11.56 -9.70
C VAL A 68 1.24 10.50 -10.79
N ARG A 69 1.93 9.40 -10.54
CA ARG A 69 1.98 8.34 -11.53
C ARG A 69 0.61 7.74 -11.80
N VAL A 70 -0.15 7.53 -10.73
CA VAL A 70 -1.48 6.97 -10.89
C VAL A 70 -2.34 7.89 -11.73
N ILE A 71 -2.29 9.19 -11.42
CA ILE A 71 -3.10 10.14 -12.17
C ILE A 71 -2.68 10.19 -13.61
N GLN A 72 -1.39 10.14 -13.87
CA GLN A 72 -0.91 10.16 -15.25
C GLN A 72 -1.35 8.92 -16.00
N LEU A 73 -1.29 7.77 -15.35
CA LEU A 73 -1.75 6.55 -15.99
C LEU A 73 -3.24 6.62 -16.32
N GLU A 74 -4.01 7.19 -15.42
CA GLU A 74 -5.42 7.33 -15.66
C GLU A 74 -5.71 8.26 -16.83
N LYS A 75 -4.92 9.29 -16.97
CA LYS A 75 -5.14 10.22 -18.06
C LYS A 75 -4.68 9.70 -19.40
N ASP A 76 -3.64 8.91 -19.38
CA ASP A 76 -3.00 8.50 -20.62
C ASP A 76 -3.77 7.45 -21.37
N LYS A 77 -4.72 6.76 -20.75
CA LYS A 77 -5.35 5.66 -21.41
C LYS A 77 -6.83 5.74 -21.32
N SER A 78 -7.49 4.97 -22.12
CA SER A 78 -8.89 4.79 -21.99
C SER A 78 -9.10 4.08 -20.71
N THR A 79 -9.61 4.73 -19.73
CA THR A 79 -9.35 4.28 -18.43
C THR A 79 -10.49 3.75 -17.62
N GLU A 80 -11.67 3.63 -18.20
CA GLU A 80 -12.76 3.18 -17.40
C GLU A 80 -12.51 1.87 -16.69
N PRO A 81 -12.09 0.81 -17.37
CA PRO A 81 -11.82 -0.44 -16.65
C PRO A 81 -10.65 -0.30 -15.71
N PHE A 82 -9.70 0.52 -16.09
CA PHE A 82 -8.53 0.73 -15.27
C PHE A 82 -8.88 1.41 -13.96
N VAL A 83 -9.74 2.42 -14.03
CA VAL A 83 -10.18 3.12 -12.85
C VAL A 83 -10.93 2.19 -11.91
N LYS A 84 -11.76 1.34 -12.46
CA LYS A 84 -12.46 0.38 -11.63
C LYS A 84 -11.51 -0.54 -10.92
N THR A 85 -10.49 -0.98 -11.60
CA THR A 85 -9.51 -1.84 -10.99
C THR A 85 -8.81 -1.15 -9.83
N PHE A 86 -8.46 0.10 -10.01
CA PHE A 86 -7.82 0.85 -8.95
C PHE A 86 -8.75 1.02 -7.75
N THR A 87 -10.02 1.30 -7.99
CA THR A 87 -10.96 1.47 -6.91
C THR A 87 -11.10 0.20 -6.11
N THR A 88 -11.24 -0.91 -6.79
CA THR A 88 -11.38 -2.19 -6.13
C THR A 88 -10.14 -2.50 -5.30
N LEU A 89 -8.99 -2.25 -5.87
CA LEU A 89 -7.74 -2.53 -5.18
C LEU A 89 -7.60 -1.68 -3.94
N ALA A 90 -7.98 -0.42 -4.04
CA ALA A 90 -7.90 0.46 -2.88
C ALA A 90 -8.78 -0.03 -1.75
N GLU A 91 -9.97 -0.49 -2.09
CA GLU A 91 -10.86 -1.02 -1.09
C GLU A 91 -10.27 -2.26 -0.44
N GLU A 92 -9.66 -3.12 -1.23
CA GLU A 92 -9.06 -4.32 -0.68
C GLU A 92 -7.91 -3.99 0.23
N ILE A 93 -7.12 -3.00 -0.13
CA ILE A 93 -6.02 -2.59 0.72
C ILE A 93 -6.54 -2.05 2.03
N GLU A 94 -7.56 -1.24 1.97
CA GLU A 94 -8.13 -0.67 3.17
C GLU A 94 -8.63 -1.76 4.10
N GLN A 95 -9.33 -2.74 3.55
CA GLN A 95 -9.83 -3.83 4.35
C GLN A 95 -8.70 -4.64 4.95
N ALA A 96 -7.66 -4.88 4.17
CA ALA A 96 -6.55 -5.68 4.65
C ALA A 96 -5.85 -5.01 5.81
N MET A 97 -5.70 -3.70 5.74
CA MET A 97 -4.94 -2.99 6.74
C MET A 97 -5.74 -2.70 7.99
N THR A 98 -7.05 -2.59 7.86
CA THR A 98 -7.83 -2.22 9.03
C THR A 98 -8.41 -3.41 9.77
N ALA A 99 -8.58 -4.53 9.09
CA ALA A 99 -9.29 -5.64 9.69
C ALA A 99 -8.74 -6.07 11.03
N PRO A 100 -7.46 -6.37 11.13
CA PRO A 100 -6.98 -6.90 12.41
C PRO A 100 -6.82 -5.84 13.48
N SER A 101 -6.86 -4.59 13.14
CA SER A 101 -6.58 -3.58 14.13
C SER A 101 -7.72 -2.62 14.31
N ASP A 102 -8.90 -3.01 13.94
CA ASP A 102 -10.04 -2.17 14.11
C ASP A 102 -10.18 -1.62 15.48
N GLU A 103 -10.07 -2.45 16.44
CA GLU A 103 -10.28 -2.03 17.79
C GLU A 103 -9.25 -1.04 18.23
N THR A 104 -8.04 -1.29 17.85
CA THR A 104 -6.96 -0.39 18.20
C THR A 104 -7.18 0.97 17.61
N GLU A 105 -7.65 1.01 16.41
CA GLU A 105 -7.89 2.26 15.78
C GLU A 105 -8.97 3.03 16.46
N LYS A 106 -10.01 2.38 16.86
CA LYS A 106 -11.06 3.05 17.56
C LYS A 106 -10.56 3.64 18.83
N ASP A 107 -9.73 2.93 19.53
CA ASP A 107 -9.17 3.44 20.74
C ASP A 107 -8.40 4.70 20.51
N LYS A 108 -7.65 4.74 19.46
CA LYS A 108 -6.87 5.91 19.19
C LYS A 108 -7.73 7.09 18.94
N LYS A 109 -8.83 6.91 18.26
CA LYS A 109 -9.67 8.01 17.99
C LYS A 109 -10.34 8.52 19.22
N ALA A 110 -10.65 7.66 20.10
CA ALA A 110 -11.25 8.08 21.34
C ALA A 110 -10.25 8.84 22.16
#